data_d126249e2b31bdbf82045e45ddfc262c
#
_entry.id   d126249e2b31bdbf82045e45ddfc262c
#
_cell.length_a   1.000
_cell.length_b   1.000
_cell.length_c   1.000
_cell.angle_alpha   90.00
_cell.angle_beta   90.00
_cell.angle_gamma   90.00
#
_symmetry.space_group_name_H-M   'P 1'
#
loop_
_entity.id
_entity.type
_entity.pdbx_description
1 polymer ?
#
loop_
_entity_poly.entity_id
_entity_poly.type
_entity_poly.pdbx_seq_one_letter_code
_entity_poly.pdbx_strand_id
1 'polypeptide(L)'
;MRSVEGEWMSIEHVLAVVPVTDVERSRRWYETLFGRAPDNNPMPNLVEWQVVPGGWVQVFEDDQHAGSTVVNFAVQDLDTHLDQLKHRGLEPGEVVAANKGVRLSTLADPDGNKIWLIGGFRVHY
;
A
#
# COMPACT_ATOMS: atom_id res chain seq x y z
N MET A 1 23.72 -2.23 -16.41
CA MET A 1 23.21 -1.51 -17.42
C MET A 1 23.33 -0.14 -17.31
N ARG A 2 23.32 0.55 -17.94
CA ARG A 2 23.49 1.62 -17.88
C ARG A 2 23.27 2.58 -18.84
N SER A 3 23.93 2.95 -19.94
CA SER A 3 23.61 4.08 -20.75
C SER A 3 22.20 3.98 -21.24
N VAL A 4 21.80 2.81 -21.48
CA VAL A 4 20.42 2.52 -21.82
C VAL A 4 19.53 2.80 -20.64
N GLU A 5 20.11 2.76 -19.45
CA GLU A 5 19.36 3.05 -18.25
C GLU A 5 18.71 4.41 -18.31
N GLY A 6 19.44 5.42 -18.79
CA GLY A 6 18.91 6.74 -18.85
C GLY A 6 17.64 6.84 -19.68
N GLU A 7 17.48 5.93 -20.65
CA GLU A 7 16.33 5.97 -21.54
C GLU A 7 15.13 5.23 -20.99
N TRP A 8 15.31 3.98 -20.56
CA TRP A 8 14.16 3.25 -20.06
C TRP A 8 13.85 3.60 -18.61
N MET A 9 14.72 4.39 -17.98
CA MET A 9 14.45 4.91 -16.65
C MET A 9 13.78 6.28 -16.68
N SER A 10 13.11 6.61 -17.77
CA SER A 10 12.34 7.85 -17.82
C SER A 10 11.13 7.80 -16.88
N ILE A 11 10.69 6.61 -16.48
CA ILE A 11 9.63 6.47 -15.49
C ILE A 11 10.25 6.78 -14.13
N GLU A 12 9.69 7.75 -13.42
CA GLU A 12 10.22 8.19 -12.13
C GLU A 12 9.36 7.76 -10.96
N HIS A 13 8.08 7.53 -11.20
CA HIS A 13 7.15 7.19 -10.14
C HIS A 13 6.16 6.13 -10.60
N VAL A 14 5.74 5.30 -9.65
CA VAL A 14 4.62 4.37 -9.83
C VAL A 14 3.58 4.73 -8.81
N LEU A 15 2.33 4.83 -9.24
CA LEU A 15 1.24 5.20 -8.36
C LEU A 15 0.22 4.07 -8.31
N ALA A 16 -0.07 3.59 -7.10
CA ALA A 16 -1.13 2.62 -6.88
C ALA A 16 -2.39 3.40 -6.53
N VAL A 17 -3.43 3.25 -7.33
CA VAL A 17 -4.68 3.97 -7.14
C VAL A 17 -5.66 3.07 -6.43
N VAL A 18 -6.20 3.56 -5.31
CA VAL A 18 -7.15 2.82 -4.49
C VAL A 18 -8.48 3.56 -4.55
N PRO A 19 -9.47 3.03 -5.27
CA PRO A 19 -10.78 3.69 -5.35
C PRO A 19 -11.60 3.40 -4.10
N VAL A 20 -12.23 4.45 -3.58
CA VAL A 20 -13.00 4.37 -2.34
C VAL A 20 -14.32 5.13 -2.50
N THR A 21 -15.28 4.87 -1.60
CA THR A 21 -16.56 5.57 -1.64
C THR A 21 -16.54 6.89 -0.87
N ASP A 22 -15.69 6.97 0.16
CA ASP A 22 -15.67 8.14 1.05
C ASP A 22 -14.20 8.44 1.38
N VAL A 23 -13.67 9.49 0.77
CA VAL A 23 -12.23 9.79 0.89
C VAL A 23 -11.86 10.18 2.33
N GLU A 24 -12.75 10.84 3.08
CA GLU A 24 -12.42 11.23 4.45
C GLU A 24 -12.35 10.03 5.38
N ARG A 25 -13.30 9.12 5.26
CA ARG A 25 -13.27 7.89 6.04
C ARG A 25 -12.04 7.06 5.69
N SER A 26 -11.77 6.93 4.41
CA SER A 26 -10.64 6.12 3.94
C SER A 26 -9.32 6.78 4.31
N ARG A 27 -9.25 8.11 4.25
CA ARG A 27 -8.05 8.83 4.67
C ARG A 27 -7.68 8.48 6.10
N ARG A 28 -8.64 8.45 7.01
CA ARG A 28 -8.37 8.10 8.41
C ARG A 28 -7.85 6.68 8.53
N TRP A 29 -8.41 5.76 7.76
CA TRP A 29 -7.96 4.38 7.79
C TRP A 29 -6.53 4.25 7.27
N TYR A 30 -6.22 4.93 6.16
CA TYR A 30 -4.88 4.86 5.58
C TYR A 30 -3.85 5.62 6.42
N GLU A 31 -4.27 6.67 7.13
CA GLU A 31 -3.38 7.30 8.11
C GLU A 31 -2.97 6.31 9.18
N THR A 32 -3.91 5.48 9.62
CA THR A 32 -3.60 4.43 10.59
C THR A 32 -2.67 3.38 9.98
N LEU A 33 -2.94 2.97 8.75
CA LEU A 33 -2.11 1.98 8.07
C LEU A 33 -0.68 2.46 7.91
N PHE A 34 -0.49 3.69 7.46
CA PHE A 34 0.85 4.23 7.20
C PHE A 34 1.48 4.90 8.40
N GLY A 35 0.70 5.18 9.44
CA GLY A 35 1.21 5.80 10.67
C GLY A 35 1.48 7.28 10.53
N ARG A 36 0.93 7.94 9.50
CA ARG A 36 1.14 9.37 9.30
C ARG A 36 0.10 9.94 8.35
N ALA A 37 -0.02 11.27 8.37
CA ALA A 37 -0.93 12.00 7.48
C ALA A 37 -0.46 11.90 6.03
N PRO A 38 -1.36 12.11 5.06
CA PRO A 38 -0.96 12.08 3.66
C PRO A 38 0.05 13.18 3.33
N ASP A 39 0.88 12.89 2.33
CA ASP A 39 1.86 13.87 1.87
C ASP A 39 1.19 14.98 1.07
N ASN A 40 0.17 14.65 0.30
CA ASN A 40 -0.51 15.62 -0.56
C ASN A 40 -2.00 15.36 -0.59
N ASN A 41 -2.74 16.45 -0.84
CA ASN A 41 -4.17 16.40 -1.13
C ASN A 41 -4.39 17.22 -2.40
N PRO A 42 -4.04 16.65 -3.57
CA PRO A 42 -4.05 17.41 -4.83
C PRO A 42 -5.44 17.88 -5.25
N MET A 43 -6.48 17.12 -4.86
CA MET A 43 -7.86 17.45 -5.18
C MET A 43 -8.72 17.09 -3.98
N PRO A 44 -9.92 17.69 -3.84
CA PRO A 44 -10.77 17.38 -2.68
C PRO A 44 -11.09 15.89 -2.51
N ASN A 45 -11.08 15.12 -3.59
CA ASN A 45 -11.43 13.70 -3.58
C ASN A 45 -10.21 12.79 -3.74
N LEU A 46 -8.99 13.31 -3.53
CA LEU A 46 -7.77 12.54 -3.71
C LEU A 46 -6.74 12.91 -2.66
N VAL A 47 -6.27 11.93 -1.93
CA VAL A 47 -5.13 12.09 -1.01
C VAL A 47 -4.08 11.05 -1.38
N GLU A 48 -2.81 11.36 -1.11
CA GLU A 48 -1.75 10.45 -1.51
C GLU A 48 -0.60 10.44 -0.52
N TRP A 49 0.03 9.29 -0.42
CA TRP A 49 1.22 9.05 0.41
C TRP A 49 2.35 8.57 -0.47
N GLN A 50 3.53 9.13 -0.27
CA GLN A 50 4.73 8.54 -0.86
C GLN A 50 5.24 7.49 0.11
N VAL A 51 5.10 6.23 -0.25
CA VAL A 51 5.44 5.13 0.67
C VAL A 51 6.89 4.68 0.54
N VAL A 52 7.48 4.88 -0.63
CA VAL A 52 8.92 4.68 -0.90
C VAL A 52 9.32 5.71 -1.95
N PRO A 53 10.64 5.97 -2.14
CA PRO A 53 11.04 6.87 -3.23
C PRO A 53 10.47 6.36 -4.55
N GLY A 54 9.73 7.22 -5.24
CA GLY A 54 9.12 6.86 -6.51
C GLY A 54 7.86 6.00 -6.41
N GLY A 55 7.44 5.61 -5.22
CA GLY A 55 6.24 4.80 -5.05
C GLY A 55 5.17 5.53 -4.24
N TRP A 56 3.98 5.66 -4.81
CA TRP A 56 2.88 6.41 -4.20
C TRP A 56 1.63 5.58 -4.10
N VAL A 57 0.84 5.84 -3.07
CA VAL A 57 -0.51 5.30 -2.95
C VAL A 57 -1.46 6.48 -2.99
N GLN A 58 -2.40 6.43 -3.93
CA GLN A 58 -3.42 7.46 -4.10
C GLN A 58 -4.76 6.89 -3.69
N VAL A 59 -5.40 7.49 -2.70
CA VAL A 59 -6.76 7.12 -2.28
C VAL A 59 -7.70 8.11 -2.94
N PHE A 60 -8.53 7.60 -3.84
CA PHE A 60 -9.32 8.42 -4.75
C PHE A 60 -10.79 8.04 -4.65
N GLU A 61 -11.65 9.05 -4.53
CA GLU A 61 -13.07 8.79 -4.44
C GLU A 61 -13.63 8.43 -5.81
N ASP A 62 -14.08 7.20 -5.95
CA ASP A 62 -14.60 6.64 -7.18
C ASP A 62 -15.53 5.49 -6.81
N ASP A 63 -16.83 5.82 -6.67
CA ASP A 63 -17.84 4.86 -6.22
C ASP A 63 -17.92 3.65 -7.12
N GLN A 64 -17.74 3.85 -8.40
CA GLN A 64 -17.93 2.78 -9.38
C GLN A 64 -16.93 1.66 -9.21
N HIS A 65 -15.69 1.99 -8.81
CA HIS A 65 -14.62 1.00 -8.71
C HIS A 65 -14.19 0.72 -7.27
N ALA A 66 -14.85 1.34 -6.30
CA ALA A 66 -14.47 1.19 -4.90
C ALA A 66 -14.48 -0.28 -4.48
N GLY A 67 -13.45 -0.67 -3.74
CA GLY A 67 -13.37 -2.03 -3.18
C GLY A 67 -12.74 -3.06 -4.09
N SER A 68 -12.32 -2.70 -5.29
CA SER A 68 -11.84 -3.66 -6.29
C SER A 68 -10.31 -3.77 -6.38
N THR A 69 -9.58 -2.94 -5.65
CA THR A 69 -8.13 -2.88 -5.79
C THR A 69 -7.43 -3.81 -4.83
N VAL A 70 -6.28 -4.31 -5.28
CA VAL A 70 -5.35 -5.07 -4.46
C VAL A 70 -4.01 -4.33 -4.51
N VAL A 71 -3.45 -4.03 -3.34
CA VAL A 71 -2.13 -3.42 -3.26
C VAL A 71 -1.24 -4.31 -2.41
N ASN A 72 -0.05 -4.59 -2.91
CA ASN A 72 0.93 -5.41 -2.21
C ASN A 72 2.07 -4.54 -1.71
N PHE A 73 2.36 -4.62 -0.42
CA PHE A 73 3.52 -3.94 0.16
C PHE A 73 4.50 -4.99 0.64
N ALA A 74 5.69 -4.99 0.07
CA ALA A 74 6.78 -5.83 0.57
C ALA A 74 7.43 -5.08 1.73
N VAL A 75 7.48 -5.72 2.90
CA VAL A 75 8.02 -5.10 4.10
C VAL A 75 9.28 -5.84 4.53
N GLN A 76 10.16 -5.12 5.23
CA GLN A 76 11.45 -5.66 5.60
C GLN A 76 11.32 -6.78 6.64
N ASP A 77 10.46 -6.56 7.64
CA ASP A 77 10.24 -7.53 8.72
C ASP A 77 8.74 -7.61 8.96
N LEU A 78 8.13 -8.67 8.48
CA LEU A 78 6.68 -8.80 8.52
C LEU A 78 6.15 -8.83 9.95
N ASP A 79 6.80 -9.60 10.83
CA ASP A 79 6.28 -9.74 12.20
C ASP A 79 6.31 -8.41 12.94
N THR A 80 7.40 -7.66 12.82
CA THR A 80 7.51 -6.34 13.44
C THR A 80 6.48 -5.39 12.83
N HIS A 81 6.30 -5.44 11.52
CA HIS A 81 5.34 -4.55 10.86
C HIS A 81 3.91 -4.84 11.31
N LEU A 82 3.55 -6.12 11.41
CA LEU A 82 2.21 -6.50 11.87
C LEU A 82 1.98 -6.06 13.32
N ASP A 83 3.01 -6.16 14.17
CA ASP A 83 2.88 -5.69 15.54
C ASP A 83 2.61 -4.19 15.60
N GLN A 84 3.27 -3.42 14.75
CA GLN A 84 3.03 -1.98 14.67
C GLN A 84 1.60 -1.68 14.26
N LEU A 85 1.07 -2.41 13.29
CA LEU A 85 -0.31 -2.23 12.85
C LEU A 85 -1.29 -2.55 13.97
N LYS A 86 -1.04 -3.62 14.71
CA LYS A 86 -1.89 -3.99 15.83
C LYS A 86 -1.88 -2.91 16.90
N HIS A 87 -0.72 -2.34 17.18
CA HIS A 87 -0.62 -1.24 18.15
C HIS A 87 -1.43 -0.02 17.72
N ARG A 88 -1.59 0.18 16.43
CA ARG A 88 -2.39 1.28 15.91
C ARG A 88 -3.87 0.93 15.77
N GLY A 89 -4.25 -0.28 16.19
CA GLY A 89 -5.66 -0.67 16.22
C GLY A 89 -6.16 -1.42 15.00
N LEU A 90 -5.28 -1.79 14.08
CA LEU A 90 -5.67 -2.60 12.94
C LEU A 90 -5.57 -4.09 13.29
N GLU A 91 -6.29 -4.91 12.51
CA GLU A 91 -6.33 -6.35 12.74
C GLU A 91 -5.91 -7.09 11.47
N PRO A 92 -4.59 -7.21 11.25
CA PRO A 92 -4.11 -7.97 10.09
C PRO A 92 -4.54 -9.43 10.19
N GLY A 93 -4.78 -10.06 9.05
CA GLY A 93 -5.13 -11.46 9.01
C GLY A 93 -3.98 -12.37 9.41
N GLU A 94 -4.28 -13.64 9.58
CA GLU A 94 -3.27 -14.64 9.90
C GLU A 94 -2.17 -14.66 8.85
N VAL A 95 -0.95 -14.93 9.30
CA VAL A 95 0.18 -15.05 8.38
C VAL A 95 0.08 -16.39 7.67
N VAL A 96 0.15 -16.34 6.34
CA VAL A 96 0.07 -17.53 5.49
C VAL A 96 1.42 -17.67 4.78
N ALA A 97 1.98 -18.88 4.83
CA ALA A 97 3.23 -19.16 4.13
C ALA A 97 2.95 -19.41 2.65
N ALA A 98 3.79 -18.85 1.81
CA ALA A 98 3.73 -19.06 0.38
C ALA A 98 5.05 -19.70 -0.08
N ASN A 99 5.30 -19.72 -1.38
CA ASN A 99 6.50 -20.32 -1.91
C ASN A 99 7.75 -19.55 -1.50
N LYS A 100 8.86 -20.28 -1.39
CA LYS A 100 10.20 -19.70 -1.28
C LYS A 100 10.39 -18.77 -0.10
N GLY A 101 9.76 -19.11 1.02
CA GLY A 101 9.94 -18.36 2.25
C GLY A 101 9.13 -17.07 2.31
N VAL A 102 8.29 -16.82 1.34
CA VAL A 102 7.41 -15.65 1.35
C VAL A 102 6.26 -15.90 2.31
N ARG A 103 5.93 -14.89 3.11
CA ARG A 103 4.81 -14.94 4.06
C ARG A 103 3.92 -13.74 3.81
N LEU A 104 2.63 -13.93 3.98
CA LEU A 104 1.63 -12.92 3.64
C LEU A 104 0.66 -12.68 4.78
N SER A 105 0.22 -11.45 4.93
CA SER A 105 -0.90 -11.09 5.80
C SER A 105 -1.74 -10.06 5.07
N THR A 106 -3.05 -10.10 5.25
CA THR A 106 -3.97 -9.28 4.48
C THR A 106 -4.85 -8.44 5.38
N LEU A 107 -5.12 -7.22 4.92
CA LEU A 107 -6.12 -6.33 5.51
C LEU A 107 -7.12 -5.95 4.44
N ALA A 108 -8.30 -5.53 4.85
CA ALA A 108 -9.27 -4.93 3.95
C ALA A 108 -9.54 -3.51 4.45
N ASP A 109 -9.55 -2.56 3.54
CA ASP A 109 -9.89 -1.20 3.90
C ASP A 109 -11.43 -1.07 4.05
N PRO A 110 -11.95 0.10 4.42
CA PRO A 110 -13.40 0.22 4.66
C PRO A 110 -14.28 -0.15 3.47
N ASP A 111 -13.76 -0.07 2.26
CA ASP A 111 -14.52 -0.43 1.06
C ASP A 111 -14.27 -1.86 0.60
N GLY A 112 -13.35 -2.57 1.25
CA GLY A 112 -13.00 -3.93 0.85
C GLY A 112 -11.81 -4.03 -0.09
N ASN A 113 -11.12 -2.93 -0.38
CA ASN A 113 -9.86 -3.03 -1.11
C ASN A 113 -8.87 -3.85 -0.27
N LYS A 114 -8.12 -4.72 -0.93
CA LYS A 114 -7.22 -5.64 -0.22
C LYS A 114 -5.83 -5.05 -0.14
N ILE A 115 -5.29 -5.05 1.07
CA ILE A 115 -3.91 -4.64 1.31
C ILE A 115 -3.16 -5.88 1.76
N TRP A 116 -2.17 -6.28 0.98
CA TRP A 116 -1.35 -7.45 1.30
C TRP A 116 0.01 -6.98 1.78
N LEU A 117 0.45 -7.55 2.89
CA LEU A 117 1.77 -7.28 3.45
C LEU A 117 2.60 -8.53 3.22
N ILE A 118 3.75 -8.36 2.58
CA ILE A 118 4.57 -9.48 2.12
C ILE A 118 5.91 -9.43 2.83
N GLY A 119 6.23 -10.50 3.56
CA GLY A 119 7.53 -10.67 4.17
C GLY A 119 8.35 -11.70 3.42
N GLY A 120 9.66 -11.56 3.45
CA GLY A 120 10.53 -12.46 2.74
C GLY A 120 10.47 -12.30 1.24
N PHE A 121 10.02 -11.13 0.76
CA PHE A 121 9.98 -10.87 -0.66
C PHE A 121 11.41 -10.92 -1.19
N ARG A 122 11.60 -11.71 -2.23
CA ARG A 122 12.95 -11.98 -2.73
C ARG A 122 13.54 -10.73 -3.36
N VAL A 123 14.80 -10.50 -3.03
CA VAL A 123 15.57 -9.40 -3.61
C VAL A 123 16.57 -9.91 -4.63
N HIS A 124 16.72 -11.24 -4.72
CA HIS A 124 17.64 -11.88 -5.67
C HIS A 124 16.86 -12.90 -6.48
N TYR A 125 17.12 -12.93 -7.75
CA TYR A 125 16.47 -13.86 -8.67
C TYR A 125 17.48 -14.75 -9.38
#